data_0bd7b4db22b21031729246367f0d2cf8
#
_entry.id   0bd7b4db22b21031729246367f0d2cf8
#
_cell.length_a   1.000
_cell.length_b   1.000
_cell.length_c   1.000
_cell.angle_alpha   90.00
_cell.angle_beta   90.00
_cell.angle_gamma   90.00
#
_symmetry.space_group_name_H-M   'P 1'
#
loop_
_entity.id
_entity.type
_entity.pdbx_description
1 polymer ?
#
loop_
_entity_poly.entity_id
_entity_poly.type
_entity_poly.pdbx_seq_one_letter_code
_entity_poly.pdbx_strand_id
1 'polypeptide(L)'
;MIDRGSHLGHLKWILEEFFKAFFEVDRVGMRFRPSFFPFTEPSLEVDIQCRRDKGEVRFGEGNDWMEILGCGMVHPNVLKNCGLDPDEYQGFAWGMGIDRIAMLKYGMPDLRAFFEADVRWLSHYGFRPLDFPTLAGGLSA
;
A
#
# COMPACT_ATOMS: atom_id res chain seq x y z
N MET A 1 -1.66 13.22 -3.74
CA MET A 1 -0.74 14.22 -4.32
C MET A 1 -1.51 15.01 -5.37
N ILE A 2 -1.42 16.33 -5.37
CA ILE A 2 -2.06 17.21 -6.36
C ILE A 2 -0.99 18.17 -6.86
N ASP A 3 -0.88 18.31 -8.18
CA ASP A 3 0.08 19.21 -8.82
C ASP A 3 -0.34 19.47 -10.27
N ARG A 4 0.26 20.48 -10.90
CA ARG A 4 0.12 20.71 -12.36
C ARG A 4 0.85 19.61 -13.11
N GLY A 5 0.18 18.98 -14.06
CA GLY A 5 0.77 17.91 -14.87
C GLY A 5 0.89 16.54 -14.20
N SER A 6 0.27 16.33 -13.04
CA SER A 6 0.14 14.99 -12.44
C SER A 6 -0.65 14.06 -13.36
N HIS A 7 -0.24 12.81 -13.50
CA HIS A 7 -0.92 11.83 -14.33
C HIS A 7 -0.77 10.41 -13.78
N LEU A 8 -1.54 9.50 -14.33
CA LEU A 8 -1.59 8.09 -13.90
C LEU A 8 -0.22 7.38 -13.93
N GLY A 9 0.68 7.79 -14.82
CA GLY A 9 2.06 7.26 -14.87
C GLY A 9 2.85 7.57 -13.60
N HIS A 10 2.69 8.76 -13.03
CA HIS A 10 3.32 9.11 -11.76
C HIS A 10 2.79 8.26 -10.60
N LEU A 11 1.47 8.01 -10.56
CA LEU A 11 0.88 7.12 -9.57
C LEU A 11 1.46 5.70 -9.68
N LYS A 12 1.52 5.16 -10.89
CA LYS A 12 2.08 3.82 -11.13
C LYS A 12 3.54 3.72 -10.70
N TRP A 13 4.33 4.71 -11.05
CA TRP A 13 5.75 4.76 -10.70
C TRP A 13 5.96 4.82 -9.18
N ILE A 14 5.26 5.71 -8.48
CA ILE A 14 5.44 5.85 -7.02
C ILE A 14 5.02 4.59 -6.26
N LEU A 15 3.96 3.90 -6.73
CA LEU A 15 3.54 2.64 -6.13
C LEU A 15 4.55 1.52 -6.38
N GLU A 16 5.14 1.47 -7.58
CA GLU A 16 6.18 0.50 -7.90
C GLU A 16 7.41 0.68 -7.02
N GLU A 17 7.92 1.91 -6.90
CA GLU A 17 9.07 2.22 -6.05
C GLU A 17 8.77 1.97 -4.57
N PHE A 18 7.55 2.30 -4.12
CA PHE A 18 7.13 1.99 -2.76
C PHE A 18 7.17 0.49 -2.48
N PHE A 19 6.60 -0.35 -3.34
CA PHE A 19 6.57 -1.79 -3.11
C PHE A 19 7.95 -2.44 -3.21
N LYS A 20 8.80 -1.99 -4.12
CA LYS A 20 10.21 -2.44 -4.18
C LYS A 20 10.92 -2.18 -2.86
N ALA A 21 10.83 -0.95 -2.36
CA ALA A 21 11.47 -0.56 -1.11
C ALA A 21 10.84 -1.26 0.11
N PHE A 22 9.51 -1.36 0.15
CA PHE A 22 8.80 -1.91 1.29
C PHE A 22 9.00 -3.42 1.44
N PHE A 23 8.93 -4.18 0.34
CA PHE A 23 9.13 -5.63 0.35
C PHE A 23 10.59 -6.04 0.11
N GLU A 24 11.50 -5.06 -0.07
CA GLU A 24 12.93 -5.28 -0.26
C GLU A 24 13.23 -6.21 -1.46
N VAL A 25 12.55 -5.93 -2.59
CA VAL A 25 12.69 -6.68 -3.83
C VAL A 25 13.13 -5.77 -4.98
N ASP A 26 13.94 -6.30 -5.89
CA ASP A 26 14.41 -5.53 -7.06
C ASP A 26 13.30 -5.26 -8.08
N ARG A 27 12.32 -6.14 -8.15
CA ARG A 27 11.21 -6.06 -9.09
C ARG A 27 9.90 -6.46 -8.43
N VAL A 28 8.84 -5.76 -8.81
CA VAL A 28 7.48 -6.12 -8.46
C VAL A 28 6.59 -6.04 -9.69
N GLY A 29 5.97 -7.15 -10.06
CA GLY A 29 4.94 -7.14 -11.09
C GLY A 29 3.66 -6.53 -10.51
N MET A 30 3.13 -5.51 -11.17
CA MET A 30 1.86 -4.90 -10.78
C MET A 30 0.83 -5.01 -11.90
N ARG A 31 -0.41 -5.28 -11.52
CA ARG A 31 -1.56 -5.29 -12.40
C ARG A 31 -2.58 -4.30 -11.89
N PHE A 32 -3.02 -3.40 -12.78
CA PHE A 32 -4.02 -2.39 -12.49
C PHE A 32 -5.33 -2.81 -13.13
N ARG A 33 -6.35 -3.03 -12.32
CA ARG A 33 -7.70 -3.40 -12.77
C ARG A 33 -8.64 -2.22 -12.61
N PRO A 34 -9.50 -1.92 -13.58
CA PRO A 34 -10.56 -0.92 -13.41
C PRO A 34 -11.43 -1.23 -12.19
N SER A 35 -11.74 -0.19 -11.43
CA SER A 35 -12.63 -0.26 -10.28
C SER A 35 -13.49 1.00 -10.19
N PHE A 36 -14.25 1.16 -9.13
CA PHE A 36 -15.06 2.35 -8.89
C PHE A 36 -14.89 2.83 -7.45
N PHE A 37 -14.45 4.10 -7.34
CA PHE A 37 -14.48 4.85 -6.08
C PHE A 37 -15.08 6.24 -6.34
N PRO A 38 -15.94 6.78 -5.46
CA PRO A 38 -16.66 8.02 -5.72
C PRO A 38 -15.76 9.27 -5.76
N PHE A 39 -14.52 9.16 -5.35
CA PHE A 39 -13.55 10.26 -5.25
C PHE A 39 -12.39 10.16 -6.25
N THR A 40 -12.38 9.14 -7.12
CA THR A 40 -11.36 8.98 -8.17
C THR A 40 -11.98 8.63 -9.52
N GLU A 41 -11.36 9.13 -10.62
CA GLU A 41 -11.72 8.80 -11.99
C GLU A 41 -10.49 9.00 -12.91
N PRO A 42 -9.92 7.95 -13.53
CA PRO A 42 -10.26 6.53 -13.34
C PRO A 42 -9.89 6.01 -11.96
N SER A 43 -10.70 5.04 -11.49
CA SER A 43 -10.42 4.28 -10.28
C SER A 43 -9.82 2.93 -10.63
N LEU A 44 -8.84 2.49 -9.85
CA LEU A 44 -8.09 1.27 -10.09
C LEU A 44 -7.88 0.49 -8.79
N GLU A 45 -7.95 -0.81 -8.88
CA GLU A 45 -7.40 -1.75 -7.88
C GLU A 45 -6.04 -2.25 -8.35
N VAL A 46 -5.13 -2.40 -7.41
CA VAL A 46 -3.76 -2.84 -7.68
C VAL A 46 -3.52 -4.21 -7.09
N ASP A 47 -3.16 -5.15 -7.97
CA ASP A 47 -2.66 -6.45 -7.57
C ASP A 47 -1.15 -6.47 -7.75
N ILE A 48 -0.46 -7.12 -6.84
CA ILE A 48 0.97 -7.41 -6.95
C ILE A 48 1.22 -8.89 -7.17
N GLN A 49 2.23 -9.17 -8.00
CA GLN A 49 2.67 -10.52 -8.30
C GLN A 49 3.33 -11.15 -7.07
N CYS A 50 2.93 -12.38 -6.77
CA CYS A 50 3.48 -13.11 -5.65
C CYS A 50 3.52 -14.62 -5.92
N ARG A 51 4.28 -15.31 -5.11
CA ARG A 51 4.26 -16.77 -4.96
C ARG A 51 3.71 -17.12 -3.59
N ARG A 52 2.75 -18.03 -3.56
CA ARG A 52 2.21 -18.58 -2.32
C ARG A 52 2.68 -20.02 -2.19
N ASP A 53 3.42 -20.30 -1.13
CA ASP A 53 3.92 -21.66 -0.86
C ASP A 53 3.81 -21.95 0.64
N LYS A 54 3.02 -22.98 1.01
CA LYS A 54 2.88 -23.49 2.39
C LYS A 54 2.65 -22.43 3.49
N GLY A 55 1.93 -21.35 3.16
CA GLY A 55 1.63 -20.27 4.09
C GLY A 55 2.60 -19.08 4.04
N GLU A 56 3.68 -19.17 3.28
CA GLU A 56 4.54 -18.03 2.99
C GLU A 56 4.09 -17.31 1.70
N VAL A 57 4.25 -16.01 1.69
CA VAL A 57 4.03 -15.16 0.51
C VAL A 57 5.35 -14.48 0.17
N ARG A 58 5.80 -14.66 -1.08
CA ARG A 58 6.98 -13.98 -1.62
C ARG A 58 6.58 -13.07 -2.76
N PHE A 59 6.99 -11.83 -2.69
CA PHE A 59 6.68 -10.80 -3.70
C PHE A 59 7.77 -10.74 -4.76
N GLY A 60 7.39 -10.29 -5.97
CA GLY A 60 8.31 -10.15 -7.10
C GLY A 60 8.57 -11.45 -7.88
N GLU A 61 7.99 -12.56 -7.46
CA GLU A 61 8.11 -13.86 -8.15
C GLU A 61 6.79 -14.63 -8.17
N GLY A 62 6.72 -15.69 -8.98
CA GLY A 62 5.54 -16.57 -9.07
C GLY A 62 4.50 -16.11 -10.07
N ASN A 63 3.33 -16.77 -10.05
CA ASN A 63 2.24 -16.53 -10.99
C ASN A 63 0.93 -16.12 -10.31
N ASP A 64 0.93 -16.02 -8.98
CA ASP A 64 -0.21 -15.57 -8.23
C ASP A 64 -0.30 -14.05 -8.20
N TRP A 65 -1.52 -13.55 -7.95
CA TRP A 65 -1.81 -12.14 -7.81
C TRP A 65 -2.51 -11.88 -6.50
N MET A 66 -2.10 -10.84 -5.82
CA MET A 66 -2.71 -10.42 -4.57
C MET A 66 -3.11 -8.96 -4.64
N GLU A 67 -4.39 -8.69 -4.45
CA GLU A 67 -4.89 -7.33 -4.31
C GLU A 67 -4.31 -6.67 -3.05
N ILE A 68 -3.80 -5.47 -3.20
CA ILE A 68 -3.09 -4.78 -2.12
C ILE A 68 -3.71 -3.43 -1.75
N LEU A 69 -4.19 -2.68 -2.74
CA LEU A 69 -4.74 -1.34 -2.53
C LEU A 69 -5.69 -0.89 -3.64
N GLY A 70 -6.48 0.14 -3.32
CA GLY A 70 -7.20 0.94 -4.29
C GLY A 70 -6.51 2.27 -4.56
N CYS A 71 -6.59 2.76 -5.80
CA CYS A 71 -6.00 4.04 -6.19
C CYS A 71 -6.75 4.66 -7.39
N GLY A 72 -6.33 5.84 -7.80
CA GLY A 72 -6.87 6.49 -9.00
C GLY A 72 -6.48 7.95 -9.12
N MET A 73 -6.92 8.56 -10.21
CA MET A 73 -6.81 10.01 -10.35
C MET A 73 -7.91 10.67 -9.55
N VAL A 74 -7.60 11.77 -8.88
CA VAL A 74 -8.57 12.50 -8.05
C VAL A 74 -9.70 13.05 -8.94
N HIS A 75 -10.94 12.77 -8.54
CA HIS A 75 -12.10 13.21 -9.30
C HIS A 75 -12.17 14.76 -9.37
N PRO A 76 -12.48 15.37 -10.53
CA PRO A 76 -12.54 16.82 -10.68
C PRO A 76 -13.43 17.54 -9.65
N ASN A 77 -14.53 16.93 -9.24
CA ASN A 77 -15.40 17.51 -8.21
C ASN A 77 -14.72 17.58 -6.83
N VAL A 78 -13.80 16.69 -6.51
CA VAL A 78 -13.01 16.76 -5.28
C VAL A 78 -12.07 17.97 -5.31
N LEU A 79 -11.41 18.20 -6.46
CA LEU A 79 -10.56 19.39 -6.64
C LEU A 79 -11.38 20.67 -6.49
N LYS A 80 -12.55 20.77 -7.15
CA LYS A 80 -13.46 21.93 -7.02
C LYS A 80 -13.88 22.17 -5.58
N ASN A 81 -14.25 21.12 -4.85
CA ASN A 81 -14.65 21.22 -3.44
C ASN A 81 -13.50 21.68 -2.53
N CYS A 82 -12.26 21.47 -2.96
CA CYS A 82 -11.06 21.97 -2.29
C CYS A 82 -10.62 23.37 -2.76
N GLY A 83 -11.39 24.00 -3.64
CA GLY A 83 -11.07 25.34 -4.17
C GLY A 83 -9.98 25.35 -5.25
N LEU A 84 -9.71 24.20 -5.87
CA LEU A 84 -8.72 24.07 -6.93
C LEU A 84 -9.43 23.97 -8.30
N ASP A 85 -8.83 24.61 -9.30
CA ASP A 85 -9.28 24.51 -10.67
C ASP A 85 -8.86 23.17 -11.31
N PRO A 86 -9.79 22.28 -11.68
CA PRO A 86 -9.44 20.98 -12.27
C PRO A 86 -8.90 21.07 -13.69
N ASP A 87 -9.03 22.22 -14.37
CA ASP A 87 -8.41 22.45 -15.68
C ASP A 87 -6.91 22.78 -15.53
N GLU A 88 -6.49 23.26 -14.35
CA GLU A 88 -5.12 23.62 -14.04
C GLU A 88 -4.39 22.55 -13.22
N TYR A 89 -5.12 21.90 -12.30
CA TYR A 89 -4.57 20.93 -11.37
C TYR A 89 -5.13 19.53 -11.60
N GLN A 90 -4.27 18.56 -11.47
CA GLN A 90 -4.63 17.14 -11.43
C GLN A 90 -4.01 16.50 -10.19
N GLY A 91 -4.49 15.33 -9.83
CA GLY A 91 -3.94 14.62 -8.69
C GLY A 91 -4.21 13.14 -8.75
N PHE A 92 -3.52 12.42 -7.91
CA PHE A 92 -3.77 11.01 -7.69
C PHE A 92 -3.80 10.69 -6.21
N ALA A 93 -4.54 9.63 -5.88
CA ALA A 93 -4.70 9.14 -4.52
C ALA A 93 -4.61 7.62 -4.48
N TRP A 94 -4.20 7.09 -3.36
CA TRP A 94 -4.25 5.66 -3.07
C TRP A 94 -4.59 5.44 -1.60
N GLY A 95 -5.18 4.29 -1.30
CA GLY A 95 -5.47 3.86 0.06
C GLY A 95 -5.07 2.41 0.25
N MET A 96 -4.26 2.14 1.27
CA MET A 96 -3.87 0.78 1.65
C MET A 96 -4.05 0.55 3.14
N GLY A 97 -4.45 -0.67 3.51
CA GLY A 97 -4.54 -1.06 4.92
C GLY A 97 -3.16 -1.28 5.52
N ILE A 98 -2.78 -0.48 6.51
CA ILE A 98 -1.47 -0.60 7.18
C ILE A 98 -1.31 -1.97 7.80
N ASP A 99 -2.34 -2.49 8.47
CA ASP A 99 -2.31 -3.81 9.08
C ASP A 99 -2.08 -4.92 8.04
N ARG A 100 -2.72 -4.78 6.86
CA ARG A 100 -2.58 -5.76 5.78
C ARG A 100 -1.16 -5.81 5.23
N ILE A 101 -0.55 -4.66 4.94
CA ILE A 101 0.83 -4.64 4.42
C ILE A 101 1.84 -5.07 5.48
N ALA A 102 1.63 -4.71 6.76
CA ALA A 102 2.45 -5.18 7.87
C ALA A 102 2.35 -6.69 8.04
N MET A 103 1.14 -7.24 8.00
CA MET A 103 0.91 -8.69 8.05
C MET A 103 1.68 -9.42 6.93
N LEU A 104 1.65 -8.88 5.72
CA LEU A 104 2.35 -9.46 4.57
C LEU A 104 3.87 -9.35 4.69
N LYS A 105 4.39 -8.21 5.16
CA LYS A 105 5.84 -8.00 5.34
C LYS A 105 6.42 -8.91 6.41
N TYR A 106 5.73 -9.08 7.53
CA TYR A 106 6.22 -9.83 8.68
C TYR A 106 5.73 -11.27 8.75
N GLY A 107 5.03 -11.75 7.71
CA GLY A 107 4.57 -13.13 7.64
C GLY A 107 3.53 -13.50 8.70
N MET A 108 2.72 -12.56 9.15
CA MET A 108 1.72 -12.80 10.18
C MET A 108 0.50 -13.53 9.59
N PRO A 109 0.08 -14.64 10.18
CA PRO A 109 -0.96 -15.49 9.59
C PRO A 109 -2.37 -14.91 9.74
N ASP A 110 -2.60 -14.04 10.74
CA ASP A 110 -3.93 -13.56 11.11
C ASP A 110 -3.90 -12.10 11.57
N LEU A 111 -4.73 -11.27 10.92
CA LEU A 111 -4.90 -9.86 11.24
C LEU A 111 -5.39 -9.61 12.67
N ARG A 112 -6.17 -10.52 13.24
CA ARG A 112 -6.74 -10.39 14.57
C ARG A 112 -5.69 -10.28 15.67
N ALA A 113 -4.52 -10.88 15.44
CA ALA A 113 -3.40 -10.82 16.39
C ALA A 113 -2.94 -9.38 16.70
N PHE A 114 -3.11 -8.44 15.77
CA PHE A 114 -2.79 -7.03 16.02
C PHE A 114 -3.71 -6.36 17.07
N PHE A 115 -4.90 -6.89 17.27
CA PHE A 115 -5.94 -6.30 18.12
C PHE A 115 -6.20 -7.08 19.42
N GLU A 116 -5.62 -8.28 19.56
CA GLU A 116 -5.82 -9.14 20.74
C GLU A 116 -5.01 -8.70 21.96
N ALA A 117 -4.04 -7.79 21.79
CA ALA A 117 -3.16 -7.29 22.86
C ALA A 117 -2.47 -8.38 23.70
N ASP A 118 -2.17 -9.55 23.10
CA ASP A 118 -1.45 -10.63 23.76
C ASP A 118 0.01 -10.22 24.01
N VAL A 119 0.40 -10.10 25.27
CA VAL A 119 1.74 -9.68 25.68
C VAL A 119 2.83 -10.61 25.15
N ARG A 120 2.55 -11.90 24.99
CA ARG A 120 3.51 -12.88 24.42
C ARG A 120 3.76 -12.59 22.96
N TRP A 121 2.70 -12.25 22.21
CA TRP A 121 2.79 -11.86 20.81
C TRP A 121 3.55 -10.55 20.65
N LEU A 122 3.22 -9.53 21.46
CA LEU A 122 3.93 -8.25 21.46
C LEU A 122 5.42 -8.41 21.77
N SER A 123 5.75 -9.26 22.77
CA SER A 123 7.15 -9.54 23.12
C SER A 123 7.91 -10.30 22.01
N HIS A 124 7.22 -11.20 21.30
CA HIS A 124 7.81 -11.97 20.21
C HIS A 124 8.22 -11.07 19.03
N TYR A 125 7.40 -10.11 18.66
CA TYR A 125 7.67 -9.16 17.58
C TYR A 125 8.45 -7.91 18.04
N GLY A 126 8.90 -7.86 19.30
CA GLY A 126 9.75 -6.78 19.81
C GLY A 126 9.02 -5.46 20.04
N PHE A 127 7.69 -5.45 20.02
CA PHE A 127 6.92 -4.24 20.29
C PHE A 127 6.91 -3.91 21.78
N ARG A 128 7.39 -2.72 22.11
CA ARG A 128 7.26 -2.14 23.46
C ARG A 128 6.37 -0.89 23.37
N PRO A 129 5.29 -0.81 24.18
CA PRO A 129 4.30 0.28 24.06
C PRO A 129 4.84 1.70 24.21
N LEU A 130 6.02 1.86 24.81
CA LEU A 130 6.66 3.15 25.02
C LEU A 130 7.89 3.41 24.17
N ASP A 131 8.28 2.47 23.32
CA ASP A 131 9.38 2.64 22.39
C ASP A 131 8.87 3.32 21.12
N PHE A 132 9.56 4.38 20.71
CA PHE A 132 9.28 5.01 19.43
C PHE A 132 9.98 4.22 18.33
N PRO A 133 9.24 3.64 17.36
CA PRO A 133 9.87 2.99 16.21
C PRO A 133 10.67 4.03 15.42
N THR A 134 11.92 3.75 15.14
CA THR A 134 12.77 4.58 14.28
C THR A 134 12.86 3.92 12.90
N LEU A 135 12.98 4.75 11.86
CA LEU A 135 13.19 4.26 10.49
C LEU A 135 14.47 3.40 10.36
N ALA A 136 15.45 3.62 11.23
CA ALA A 136 16.72 2.90 11.24
C ALA A 136 16.71 1.64 12.13
N GLY A 137 15.86 1.59 13.17
CA GLY A 137 15.82 0.49 14.14
C GLY A 137 14.78 -0.59 13.83
N GLY A 138 13.84 -0.31 12.94
CA GLY A 138 12.71 -1.22 12.74
C GLY A 138 11.87 -1.41 14.00
N LEU A 139 11.12 -2.51 14.06
CA LEU A 139 10.32 -2.90 15.23
C LEU A 139 11.10 -3.76 16.23
N SER A 140 12.31 -4.17 15.87
CA SER A 140 13.20 -4.95 16.72
C SER A 140 14.47 -4.13 17.04
N ALA A 141 14.52 -3.55 18.20
CA ALA A 141 15.76 -3.15 18.85
C ALA A 141 16.08 -4.15 19.94
#